data_20191677655bcc2b882b89955a9f6342
#
_entry.id   20191677655bcc2b882b89955a9f6342
#
_cell.length_a   1.000
_cell.length_b   1.000
_cell.length_c   1.000
_cell.angle_alpha   90.00
_cell.angle_beta   90.00
_cell.angle_gamma   90.00
#
_symmetry.space_group_name_H-M   'P 1'
#
loop_
_entity.id
_entity.type
_entity.pdbx_description
1 polymer ?
#
loop_
_entity_poly.entity_id
_entity_poly.type
_entity_poly.pdbx_seq_one_letter_code
_entity_poly.pdbx_strand_id
1 'polypeptide(L)'
;MRIFRAPAFLIVMVLSASSSAAEYSSIKQLLLAAIDASDGRTSGFILGQIAEKFKRTTGSSAPILAEVSTIKSFKQEGCKRLNVRLTQSGVATAEGRTADFGMDYGLNLCRNGSPPTEGMDLEQAGKVLERQFD
;
A
#
# COMPACT_ATOMS: atom_id res chain seq x y z
N MET A 1 32.33 -50.94 34.67
CA MET A 1 31.13 -50.07 34.58
C MET A 1 31.38 -49.05 33.49
N ARG A 2 30.72 -49.18 32.36
CA ARG A 2 30.86 -48.24 31.23
C ARG A 2 29.65 -47.31 31.31
N ILE A 3 29.86 -46.00 31.55
CA ILE A 3 28.82 -45.02 31.53
C ILE A 3 28.70 -44.49 30.10
N PHE A 4 27.60 -44.85 29.44
CA PHE A 4 27.26 -44.30 28.13
C PHE A 4 26.68 -42.88 28.34
N ARG A 5 27.45 -41.83 28.00
CA ARG A 5 26.92 -40.47 27.86
C ARG A 5 26.24 -40.36 26.50
N ALA A 6 24.93 -40.28 26.51
CA ALA A 6 24.17 -39.92 25.33
C ALA A 6 24.31 -38.41 25.05
N PRO A 7 24.60 -37.98 23.83
CA PRO A 7 24.55 -36.56 23.50
C PRO A 7 23.10 -36.14 23.35
N ALA A 8 22.71 -35.16 24.14
CA ALA A 8 21.42 -34.49 23.97
C ALA A 8 21.47 -33.67 22.66
N PHE A 9 20.75 -34.14 21.65
CA PHE A 9 20.51 -33.37 20.44
C PHE A 9 19.48 -32.29 20.76
N LEU A 10 19.93 -31.05 20.86
CA LEU A 10 19.07 -29.87 20.89
C LEU A 10 18.52 -29.65 19.48
N ILE A 11 17.28 -30.06 19.26
CA ILE A 11 16.54 -29.72 18.03
C ILE A 11 16.13 -28.26 18.18
N VAL A 12 16.86 -27.37 17.51
CA VAL A 12 16.45 -25.98 17.33
C VAL A 12 15.34 -25.97 16.28
N MET A 13 14.09 -25.89 16.73
CA MET A 13 12.97 -25.61 15.84
C MET A 13 13.08 -24.16 15.38
N VAL A 14 13.54 -23.97 14.16
CA VAL A 14 13.45 -22.68 13.46
C VAL A 14 11.99 -22.52 13.05
N LEU A 15 11.23 -21.72 13.83
CA LEU A 15 9.93 -21.23 13.39
C LEU A 15 10.16 -20.29 12.21
N SER A 16 9.97 -20.81 11.01
CA SER A 16 9.86 -19.97 9.81
C SER A 16 8.53 -19.20 9.92
N ALA A 17 8.61 -17.95 10.34
CA ALA A 17 7.47 -17.05 10.27
C ALA A 17 7.21 -16.77 8.78
N SER A 18 6.22 -17.45 8.21
CA SER A 18 5.70 -17.13 6.89
C SER A 18 4.96 -15.80 7.01
N SER A 19 5.62 -14.71 6.64
CA SER A 19 4.94 -13.41 6.50
C SER A 19 4.09 -13.46 5.24
N SER A 20 2.82 -13.87 5.38
CA SER A 20 1.84 -13.72 4.31
C SER A 20 1.50 -12.23 4.17
N ALA A 21 1.55 -11.70 2.93
CA ALA A 21 1.12 -10.33 2.66
C ALA A 21 -0.36 -10.18 3.03
N ALA A 22 -0.70 -9.08 3.73
CA ALA A 22 -2.08 -8.78 4.08
C ALA A 22 -2.91 -8.50 2.82
N GLU A 23 -4.20 -8.80 2.88
CA GLU A 23 -5.17 -8.57 1.82
C GLU A 23 -6.08 -7.40 2.17
N TYR A 24 -6.33 -6.51 1.21
CA TYR A 24 -7.13 -5.32 1.41
C TYR A 24 -8.23 -5.22 0.34
N SER A 25 -9.45 -4.97 0.78
CA SER A 25 -10.59 -4.75 -0.10
C SER A 25 -10.67 -3.32 -0.64
N SER A 26 -9.90 -2.41 -0.07
CA SER A 26 -9.80 -1.03 -0.54
C SER A 26 -8.40 -0.46 -0.33
N ILE A 27 -8.00 0.43 -1.23
CA ILE A 27 -6.74 1.18 -1.11
C ILE A 27 -6.75 2.07 0.14
N LYS A 28 -7.89 2.63 0.50
CA LYS A 28 -8.03 3.49 1.69
C LYS A 28 -7.59 2.78 2.97
N GLN A 29 -7.98 1.53 3.17
CA GLN A 29 -7.57 0.75 4.34
C GLN A 29 -6.04 0.59 4.40
N LEU A 30 -5.41 0.33 3.26
CA LEU A 30 -3.97 0.21 3.15
C LEU A 30 -3.26 1.54 3.47
N LEU A 31 -3.78 2.65 2.98
CA LEU A 31 -3.25 3.98 3.24
C LEU A 31 -3.32 4.34 4.73
N LEU A 32 -4.44 4.09 5.37
CA LEU A 32 -4.62 4.34 6.80
C LEU A 32 -3.69 3.46 7.64
N ALA A 33 -3.50 2.21 7.24
CA ALA A 33 -2.54 1.31 7.89
C ALA A 33 -1.10 1.83 7.80
N ALA A 34 -0.71 2.45 6.68
CA ALA A 34 0.61 3.07 6.54
C ALA A 34 0.78 4.30 7.45
N ILE A 35 -0.27 5.10 7.63
CA ILE A 35 -0.26 6.25 8.54
C ILE A 35 -0.02 5.80 9.98
N ASP A 36 -0.64 4.70 10.40
CA ASP A 36 -0.54 4.17 11.76
C ASP A 36 0.70 3.29 11.98
N ALA A 37 1.37 2.84 10.92
CA ALA A 37 2.56 2.01 11.03
C ALA A 37 3.75 2.79 11.60
N SER A 38 4.51 2.17 12.49
CA SER A 38 5.68 2.80 13.14
C SER A 38 6.77 3.19 12.15
N ASP A 39 6.94 2.43 11.07
CA ASP A 39 7.88 2.70 9.98
C ASP A 39 7.28 3.52 8.83
N GLY A 40 5.99 3.88 8.92
CA GLY A 40 5.28 4.62 7.89
C GLY A 40 5.04 3.85 6.59
N ARG A 41 5.16 2.53 6.61
CA ARG A 41 5.06 1.67 5.45
C ARG A 41 4.01 0.59 5.63
N THR A 42 3.40 0.21 4.53
CA THR A 42 2.47 -0.92 4.46
C THR A 42 2.50 -1.51 3.06
N SER A 43 2.27 -2.79 2.96
CA SER A 43 2.11 -3.47 1.67
C SER A 43 1.05 -4.56 1.78
N GLY A 44 0.42 -4.88 0.66
CA GLY A 44 -0.57 -5.92 0.60
C GLY A 44 -1.17 -6.07 -0.78
N PHE A 45 -1.92 -7.13 -0.97
CA PHE A 45 -2.66 -7.37 -2.21
C PHE A 45 -4.02 -6.69 -2.17
N ILE A 46 -4.40 -6.08 -3.28
CA ILE A 46 -5.70 -5.44 -3.44
C ILE A 46 -6.69 -6.47 -4.00
N LEU A 47 -7.81 -6.60 -3.30
CA LEU A 47 -8.93 -7.47 -3.68
C LEU A 47 -10.18 -6.65 -4.00
N GLY A 48 -11.25 -7.34 -4.41
CA GLY A 48 -12.56 -6.75 -4.61
C GLY A 48 -12.72 -6.03 -5.94
N GLN A 49 -13.57 -5.01 -5.97
CA GLN A 49 -13.99 -4.33 -7.20
C GLN A 49 -12.84 -3.67 -7.96
N ILE A 50 -11.87 -3.11 -7.25
CA ILE A 50 -10.69 -2.49 -7.87
C ILE A 50 -9.87 -3.55 -8.59
N ALA A 51 -9.63 -4.69 -7.96
CA ALA A 51 -8.92 -5.81 -8.57
C ALA A 51 -9.63 -6.34 -9.82
N GLU A 52 -10.95 -6.49 -9.76
CA GLU A 52 -11.75 -6.91 -10.91
C GLU A 52 -11.69 -5.91 -12.08
N LYS A 53 -11.70 -4.62 -11.77
CA LYS A 53 -11.55 -3.56 -12.77
C LYS A 53 -10.17 -3.60 -13.43
N PHE A 54 -9.12 -3.82 -12.66
CA PHE A 54 -7.76 -4.01 -13.19
C PHE A 54 -7.67 -5.22 -14.12
N LYS A 55 -8.21 -6.36 -13.72
CA LYS A 55 -8.22 -7.57 -14.55
C LYS A 55 -8.88 -7.33 -15.90
N ARG A 56 -9.99 -6.62 -15.94
CA ARG A 56 -10.69 -6.28 -17.19
C ARG A 56 -9.88 -5.32 -18.05
N THR A 57 -9.18 -4.38 -17.45
CA THR A 57 -8.40 -3.36 -18.16
C THR A 57 -7.07 -3.91 -18.66
N THR A 58 -6.37 -4.70 -17.85
CA THR A 58 -5.02 -5.20 -18.15
C THR A 58 -5.00 -6.56 -18.84
N GLY A 59 -6.11 -7.29 -18.80
CA GLY A 59 -6.18 -8.68 -19.27
C GLY A 59 -5.41 -9.67 -18.40
N SER A 60 -4.83 -9.23 -17.29
CA SER A 60 -4.10 -10.08 -16.35
C SER A 60 -4.98 -10.47 -15.17
N SER A 61 -4.91 -11.74 -14.77
CA SER A 61 -5.51 -12.25 -13.53
C SER A 61 -4.54 -12.29 -12.35
N ALA A 62 -3.30 -11.81 -12.54
CA ALA A 62 -2.31 -11.77 -11.49
C ALA A 62 -2.74 -10.83 -10.35
N PRO A 63 -2.37 -11.11 -9.10
CA PRO A 63 -2.63 -10.23 -7.97
C PRO A 63 -2.01 -8.85 -8.16
N ILE A 64 -2.67 -7.82 -7.63
CA ILE A 64 -2.16 -6.46 -7.61
C ILE A 64 -1.50 -6.23 -6.27
N LEU A 65 -0.19 -6.03 -6.26
CA LEU A 65 0.55 -5.64 -5.08
C LEU A 65 0.53 -4.12 -4.94
N ALA A 66 0.13 -3.65 -3.76
CA ALA A 66 0.22 -2.24 -3.39
C ALA A 66 1.25 -2.07 -2.29
N GLU A 67 2.17 -1.14 -2.49
CA GLU A 67 3.19 -0.76 -1.50
C GLU A 67 3.01 0.73 -1.21
N VAL A 68 2.83 1.05 0.07
CA VAL A 68 2.64 2.43 0.54
C VAL A 68 3.80 2.81 1.42
N SER A 69 4.38 3.95 1.17
CA SER A 69 5.44 4.52 2.00
C SER A 69 5.15 5.99 2.32
N THR A 70 5.53 6.41 3.52
CA THR A 70 5.44 7.80 3.93
C THR A 70 6.63 8.58 3.40
N ILE A 71 6.36 9.63 2.62
CA ILE A 71 7.39 10.54 2.10
C ILE A 71 7.64 11.66 3.10
N LYS A 72 6.58 12.18 3.71
CA LYS A 72 6.63 13.35 4.59
C LYS A 72 5.51 13.28 5.61
N SER A 73 5.81 13.72 6.84
CA SER A 73 4.78 13.98 7.86
C SER A 73 4.48 15.48 7.90
N PHE A 74 3.19 15.81 7.94
CA PHE A 74 2.75 17.19 8.12
C PHE A 74 2.82 17.60 9.59
N LYS A 75 2.83 18.90 9.86
CA LYS A 75 2.69 19.43 11.23
C LYS A 75 1.32 19.12 11.81
N GLN A 76 0.30 19.08 10.95
CA GLN A 76 -1.03 18.61 11.33
C GLN A 76 -0.95 17.14 11.72
N GLU A 77 -1.33 16.82 12.95
CA GLU A 77 -1.22 15.47 13.51
C GLU A 77 -2.01 14.45 12.70
N GLY A 78 -1.41 13.27 12.51
CA GLY A 78 -2.02 12.18 11.79
C GLY A 78 -2.12 12.37 10.29
N CYS A 79 -1.48 13.40 9.72
CA CYS A 79 -1.49 13.69 8.29
C CYS A 79 -0.12 13.43 7.67
N LYS A 80 -0.11 12.71 6.56
CA LYS A 80 1.13 12.32 5.86
C LYS A 80 0.98 12.43 4.36
N ARG A 81 2.09 12.73 3.69
CA ARG A 81 2.21 12.51 2.26
C ARG A 81 2.68 11.09 2.03
N LEU A 82 1.90 10.35 1.27
CA LEU A 82 2.14 8.95 0.97
C LEU A 82 2.49 8.77 -0.50
N ASN A 83 3.38 7.83 -0.78
CA ASN A 83 3.59 7.29 -2.12
C ASN A 83 2.95 5.92 -2.21
N VAL A 84 2.17 5.69 -3.24
CA VAL A 84 1.55 4.41 -3.54
C VAL A 84 2.16 3.85 -4.81
N ARG A 85 2.70 2.64 -4.71
CA ARG A 85 3.18 1.88 -5.86
C ARG A 85 2.29 0.67 -6.07
N LEU A 86 1.68 0.60 -7.24
CA LEU A 86 0.90 -0.56 -7.68
C LEU A 86 1.68 -1.33 -8.72
N THR A 87 1.75 -2.64 -8.57
CA THR A 87 2.40 -3.54 -9.52
C THR A 87 1.52 -4.73 -9.84
N GLN A 88 1.51 -5.14 -11.11
CA GLN A 88 0.81 -6.32 -11.59
C GLN A 88 1.63 -7.00 -12.68
N SER A 89 1.78 -8.32 -12.59
CA SER A 89 2.47 -9.12 -13.61
C SER A 89 1.52 -9.51 -14.75
N GLY A 90 2.10 -9.89 -15.88
CA GLY A 90 1.34 -10.51 -16.98
C GLY A 90 0.36 -9.59 -17.68
N VAL A 91 0.61 -8.29 -17.70
CA VAL A 91 -0.21 -7.29 -18.39
C VAL A 91 0.07 -7.34 -19.89
N ALA A 92 -1.00 -7.41 -20.68
CA ALA A 92 -0.89 -7.42 -22.15
C ALA A 92 -0.34 -6.08 -22.67
N THR A 93 0.66 -6.18 -23.54
CA THR A 93 1.23 -5.01 -24.24
C THR A 93 0.66 -4.85 -25.64
N ALA A 94 0.86 -3.68 -26.25
CA ALA A 94 0.43 -3.39 -27.61
C ALA A 94 1.07 -4.32 -28.67
N GLU A 95 2.25 -4.88 -28.41
CA GLU A 95 2.96 -5.80 -29.29
C GLU A 95 2.52 -7.28 -29.13
N GLY A 96 1.49 -7.56 -28.34
CA GLY A 96 0.99 -8.91 -28.09
C GLY A 96 1.83 -9.74 -27.11
N ARG A 97 2.74 -9.09 -26.38
CA ARG A 97 3.54 -9.69 -25.30
C ARG A 97 2.90 -9.40 -23.94
N THR A 98 3.43 -9.99 -22.91
CA THR A 98 3.10 -9.64 -21.52
C THR A 98 4.30 -8.99 -20.84
N ALA A 99 4.02 -8.05 -19.96
CA ALA A 99 5.03 -7.35 -19.16
C ALA A 99 4.50 -7.04 -17.76
N ASP A 100 5.41 -6.73 -16.85
CA ASP A 100 5.04 -6.23 -15.54
C ASP A 100 4.61 -4.76 -15.67
N PHE A 101 3.46 -4.45 -15.10
CA PHE A 101 2.94 -3.10 -15.02
C PHE A 101 3.24 -2.52 -13.64
N GLY A 102 3.68 -1.27 -13.61
CA GLY A 102 3.90 -0.53 -12.37
C GLY A 102 3.49 0.92 -12.51
N MET A 103 2.87 1.47 -11.48
CA MET A 103 2.57 2.89 -11.40
C MET A 103 2.81 3.40 -9.99
N ASP A 104 3.30 4.63 -9.90
CA ASP A 104 3.50 5.35 -8.65
C ASP A 104 2.63 6.61 -8.65
N TYR A 105 2.01 6.91 -7.53
CA TYR A 105 1.35 8.19 -7.33
C TYR A 105 1.45 8.63 -5.88
N GLY A 106 1.40 9.94 -5.67
CA GLY A 106 1.46 10.54 -4.35
C GLY A 106 0.13 11.15 -3.95
N LEU A 107 -0.21 11.07 -2.67
CA LEU A 107 -1.37 11.75 -2.12
C LEU A 107 -1.13 12.17 -0.66
N ASN A 108 -1.88 13.17 -0.23
CA ASN A 108 -1.87 13.66 1.14
C ASN A 108 -3.11 13.15 1.84
N LEU A 109 -2.95 12.49 2.98
CA LEU A 109 -4.04 11.89 3.72
C LEU A 109 -3.82 11.99 5.22
N CYS A 110 -4.89 12.26 5.94
CA CYS A 110 -4.94 12.23 7.39
C CYS A 110 -5.61 10.94 7.90
N ARG A 111 -5.34 10.59 9.16
CA ARG A 111 -5.91 9.41 9.82
C ARG A 111 -7.43 9.37 9.79
N ASN A 112 -8.10 10.53 9.77
CA ASN A 112 -9.58 10.61 9.64
C ASN A 112 -10.09 10.35 8.22
N GLY A 113 -9.20 10.09 7.25
CA GLY A 113 -9.56 9.83 5.86
C GLY A 113 -9.73 11.08 5.00
N SER A 114 -9.48 12.27 5.55
CA SER A 114 -9.56 13.55 4.84
C SER A 114 -8.17 14.06 4.43
N PRO A 115 -8.07 14.93 3.42
CA PRO A 115 -6.82 15.61 3.12
C PRO A 115 -6.40 16.55 4.25
N PRO A 116 -5.10 16.82 4.42
CA PRO A 116 -4.64 17.82 5.37
C PRO A 116 -5.09 19.21 4.97
N THR A 117 -5.36 20.05 5.97
CA THR A 117 -5.70 21.48 5.78
C THR A 117 -4.48 22.38 5.96
N GLU A 118 -3.37 21.83 6.45
CA GLU A 118 -2.10 22.56 6.60
C GLU A 118 -1.62 23.15 5.26
N GLY A 119 -1.32 24.43 5.24
CA GLY A 119 -0.86 25.12 4.05
C GLY A 119 -1.95 25.42 3.00
N MET A 120 -3.21 25.09 3.29
CA MET A 120 -4.34 25.45 2.43
C MET A 120 -4.83 26.87 2.76
N ASP A 121 -4.91 27.70 1.73
CA ASP A 121 -5.65 28.96 1.79
C ASP A 121 -7.11 28.67 1.41
N LEU A 122 -7.93 28.43 2.43
CA LEU A 122 -9.35 28.08 2.25
C LEU A 122 -10.15 29.27 1.68
N GLU A 123 -9.75 30.50 1.98
CA GLU A 123 -10.37 31.69 1.42
C GLU A 123 -10.12 31.80 -0.09
N GLN A 124 -8.88 31.59 -0.51
CA GLN A 124 -8.50 31.57 -1.93
C GLN A 124 -9.20 30.44 -2.67
N ALA A 125 -9.26 29.24 -2.09
CA ALA A 125 -9.95 28.10 -2.68
C ALA A 125 -11.44 28.37 -2.86
N GLY A 126 -12.10 29.01 -1.88
CA GLY A 126 -13.50 29.43 -1.98
C GLY A 126 -13.74 30.39 -3.13
N LYS A 127 -12.90 31.40 -3.31
CA LYS A 127 -12.97 32.36 -4.42
C LYS A 127 -12.83 31.72 -5.79
N VAL A 128 -11.96 30.72 -5.92
CA VAL A 128 -11.77 29.97 -7.19
C VAL A 128 -13.04 29.17 -7.53
N LEU A 129 -13.65 28.52 -6.55
CA LEU A 129 -14.89 27.78 -6.74
C LEU A 129 -16.07 28.68 -7.13
N GLU A 130 -16.21 29.84 -6.50
CA GLU A 130 -17.24 30.82 -6.85
C GLU A 130 -17.15 31.27 -8.31
N ARG A 131 -15.93 31.48 -8.83
CA ARG A 131 -15.72 31.89 -10.23
C ARG A 131 -16.09 30.81 -11.27
N GLN A 132 -16.09 29.55 -10.89
CA GLN A 132 -16.44 28.45 -11.80
C GLN A 132 -17.94 28.24 -11.97
N PHE A 133 -18.74 28.79 -11.07
CA PHE A 133 -20.19 28.63 -11.06
C PHE A 133 -20.96 29.92 -11.41
N ASP A 134 -20.28 31.01 -11.67
CA ASP A 134 -20.80 32.24 -12.27
C ASP A 134 -20.63 32.17 -13.80
#